data_5c0b5a0ae17c51f96816847c803be883
#
_entry.id   5c0b5a0ae17c51f96816847c803be883
#
_cell.length_a   1.000
_cell.length_b   1.000
_cell.length_c   1.000
_cell.angle_alpha   90.00
_cell.angle_beta   90.00
_cell.angle_gamma   90.00
#
_symmetry.space_group_name_H-M   'P 1'
#
loop_
_entity.id
_entity.type
_entity.pdbx_description
1 polymer ?
#
loop_
_entity_poly.entity_id
_entity_poly.type
_entity_poly.pdbx_seq_one_letter_code
_entity_poly.pdbx_strand_id
1 'polypeptide(L)'
;IGKNKNTVNALANLLNECKGTTVLDADALNILSENRELIQLLPENSILTPHPKEFSRLVGNSANDFERLEKQKQFSADYDVIVVLKGAHTSITAPDKSVFFNSTGNPGMGTAGSGDVLTGVITALVANGYSSIEAAIIGVYMHGLAGDLASRQKGQTGMIASDIISCLPLAFQKFDK
;
A
#
# COMPACT_ATOMS: atom_id res chain seq x y z
N ILE A 1 0.73 2.37 -15.17
CA ILE A 1 1.84 3.05 -15.91
C ILE A 1 2.42 2.18 -17.04
N GLY A 2 2.07 0.90 -17.07
CA GLY A 2 2.63 -0.08 -18.00
C GLY A 2 4.05 -0.49 -17.64
N LYS A 3 4.59 -1.52 -18.34
CA LYS A 3 5.91 -2.12 -18.05
C LYS A 3 6.85 -2.09 -19.26
N ASN A 4 6.65 -1.14 -20.18
CA ASN A 4 7.55 -1.00 -21.32
C ASN A 4 8.91 -0.42 -20.88
N LYS A 5 9.93 -0.57 -21.74
CA LYS A 5 11.30 -0.14 -21.45
C LYS A 5 11.41 1.34 -21.03
N ASN A 6 10.60 2.21 -21.63
CA ASN A 6 10.65 3.64 -21.30
C ASN A 6 10.10 3.88 -19.87
N THR A 7 9.04 3.16 -19.46
CA THR A 7 8.50 3.23 -18.11
C THR A 7 9.49 2.68 -17.08
N VAL A 8 10.19 1.57 -17.40
CA VAL A 8 11.25 1.01 -16.53
C VAL A 8 12.36 2.04 -16.34
N ASN A 9 12.85 2.66 -17.43
CA ASN A 9 13.89 3.68 -17.36
C ASN A 9 13.40 4.93 -16.56
N ALA A 10 12.17 5.36 -16.78
CA ALA A 10 11.61 6.50 -16.06
C ALA A 10 11.50 6.22 -14.55
N LEU A 11 11.07 5.02 -14.16
CA LEU A 11 11.05 4.61 -12.76
C LEU A 11 12.45 4.57 -12.16
N ALA A 12 13.44 3.98 -12.87
CA ALA A 12 14.83 3.94 -12.43
C ALA A 12 15.39 5.36 -12.18
N ASN A 13 15.17 6.28 -13.12
CA ASN A 13 15.58 7.68 -12.97
C ASN A 13 14.90 8.35 -11.78
N LEU A 14 13.57 8.15 -11.63
CA LEU A 14 12.83 8.69 -10.48
C LEU A 14 13.42 8.20 -9.15
N LEU A 15 13.67 6.90 -9.01
CA LEU A 15 14.24 6.33 -7.78
C LEU A 15 15.65 6.84 -7.49
N ASN A 16 16.47 7.06 -8.50
CA ASN A 16 17.82 7.62 -8.35
C ASN A 16 17.81 9.11 -7.92
N GLU A 17 16.83 9.88 -8.39
CA GLU A 17 16.80 11.33 -8.15
C GLU A 17 15.95 11.71 -6.93
N CYS A 18 14.96 10.89 -6.59
CA CYS A 18 14.04 11.16 -5.48
C CYS A 18 14.74 10.95 -4.14
N LYS A 19 14.76 11.99 -3.31
CA LYS A 19 15.32 11.94 -1.93
C LYS A 19 14.23 11.82 -0.84
N GLY A 20 12.97 11.84 -1.24
CA GLY A 20 11.84 11.77 -0.32
C GLY A 20 11.14 10.41 -0.38
N THR A 21 10.25 10.18 0.58
CA THR A 21 9.38 9.00 0.59
C THR A 21 8.64 8.86 -0.73
N THR A 22 8.71 7.68 -1.34
CA THR A 22 7.90 7.30 -2.50
C THR A 22 6.82 6.30 -2.10
N VAL A 23 5.66 6.38 -2.75
CA VAL A 23 4.59 5.39 -2.58
C VAL A 23 4.44 4.63 -3.90
N LEU A 24 4.64 3.31 -3.86
CA LEU A 24 4.71 2.45 -5.04
C LEU A 24 3.63 1.36 -4.99
N ASP A 25 2.85 1.24 -6.07
CA ASP A 25 1.80 0.23 -6.21
C ASP A 25 1.77 -0.36 -7.64
N ALA A 26 1.06 -1.45 -7.81
CA ALA A 26 0.68 -2.03 -9.09
C ALA A 26 1.89 -2.28 -10.05
N ASP A 27 1.90 -1.65 -11.21
CA ASP A 27 2.95 -1.87 -12.21
C ASP A 27 4.35 -1.47 -11.73
N ALA A 28 4.48 -0.48 -10.83
CA ALA A 28 5.77 -0.14 -10.25
C ALA A 28 6.34 -1.33 -9.45
N LEU A 29 5.50 -2.03 -8.68
CA LEU A 29 5.90 -3.23 -7.94
C LEU A 29 6.26 -4.39 -8.89
N ASN A 30 5.51 -4.54 -9.98
CA ASN A 30 5.83 -5.53 -11.01
C ASN A 30 7.18 -5.23 -11.68
N ILE A 31 7.47 -3.96 -11.98
CA ILE A 31 8.78 -3.54 -12.52
C ILE A 31 9.89 -3.87 -11.53
N LEU A 32 9.74 -3.56 -10.25
CA LEU A 32 10.73 -3.91 -9.21
C LEU A 32 10.95 -5.42 -9.12
N SER A 33 9.91 -6.24 -9.27
CA SER A 33 10.03 -7.70 -9.23
C SER A 33 10.78 -8.29 -10.43
N GLU A 34 10.66 -7.64 -11.59
CA GLU A 34 11.32 -8.03 -12.85
C GLU A 34 12.73 -7.43 -12.99
N ASN A 35 13.06 -6.35 -12.26
CA ASN A 35 14.34 -5.62 -12.28
C ASN A 35 14.82 -5.39 -10.83
N ARG A 36 15.31 -6.46 -10.22
CA ARG A 36 15.59 -6.48 -8.76
C ARG A 36 16.66 -5.49 -8.31
N GLU A 37 17.55 -5.09 -9.20
CA GLU A 37 18.53 -4.05 -8.95
C GLU A 37 17.89 -2.70 -8.59
N LEU A 38 16.69 -2.43 -9.09
CA LEU A 38 15.97 -1.18 -8.78
C LEU A 38 15.48 -1.13 -7.33
N ILE A 39 15.35 -2.27 -6.65
CA ILE A 39 14.93 -2.30 -5.25
C ILE A 39 15.97 -1.60 -4.35
N GLN A 40 17.26 -1.70 -4.73
CA GLN A 40 18.37 -1.03 -4.01
C GLN A 40 18.34 0.51 -4.16
N LEU A 41 17.55 1.02 -5.11
CA LEU A 41 17.41 2.46 -5.36
C LEU A 41 16.21 3.06 -4.62
N LEU A 42 15.43 2.26 -3.90
CA LEU A 42 14.29 2.76 -3.14
C LEU A 42 14.78 3.75 -2.07
N PRO A 43 14.23 4.96 -2.02
CA PRO A 43 14.47 5.85 -0.90
C PRO A 43 14.07 5.19 0.42
N GLU A 44 14.83 5.46 1.48
CA GLU A 44 14.49 5.00 2.83
C GLU A 44 13.07 5.39 3.22
N ASN A 45 12.39 4.49 3.91
CA ASN A 45 11.00 4.65 4.32
C ASN A 45 10.00 4.80 3.16
N SER A 46 10.34 4.39 1.94
CA SER A 46 9.37 4.26 0.85
C SER A 46 8.26 3.27 1.23
N ILE A 47 7.06 3.49 0.73
CA ILE A 47 5.88 2.69 1.06
C ILE A 47 5.49 1.86 -0.17
N LEU A 48 5.49 0.55 -0.03
CA LEU A 48 5.05 -0.39 -1.05
C LEU A 48 3.69 -0.96 -0.64
N THR A 49 2.72 -0.99 -1.57
CA THR A 49 1.35 -1.43 -1.29
C THR A 49 0.95 -2.69 -2.09
N PRO A 50 1.71 -3.80 -2.02
CA PRO A 50 1.43 -5.00 -2.79
C PRO A 50 0.15 -5.70 -2.34
N HIS A 51 -0.58 -6.31 -3.29
CA HIS A 51 -1.45 -7.43 -2.97
C HIS A 51 -0.64 -8.75 -2.90
N PRO A 52 -1.17 -9.87 -2.35
CA PRO A 52 -0.39 -11.08 -2.12
C PRO A 52 0.35 -11.63 -3.35
N LYS A 53 -0.24 -11.51 -4.56
CA LYS A 53 0.42 -11.98 -5.79
C LYS A 53 1.57 -11.06 -6.24
N GLU A 54 1.46 -9.76 -6.04
CA GLU A 54 2.57 -8.81 -6.28
C GLU A 54 3.69 -9.06 -5.29
N PHE A 55 3.35 -9.25 -4.02
CA PHE A 55 4.33 -9.54 -2.98
C PHE A 55 5.08 -10.86 -3.26
N SER A 56 4.38 -11.92 -3.67
CA SER A 56 5.05 -13.18 -4.02
C SER A 56 6.01 -13.07 -5.20
N ARG A 57 5.82 -12.12 -6.12
CA ARG A 57 6.79 -11.84 -7.19
C ARG A 57 8.05 -11.17 -6.64
N LEU A 58 7.92 -10.34 -5.60
CA LEU A 58 9.05 -9.68 -4.95
C LEU A 58 9.89 -10.63 -4.08
N VAL A 59 9.25 -11.52 -3.32
CA VAL A 59 9.94 -12.32 -2.27
C VAL A 59 9.87 -13.84 -2.47
N GLY A 60 9.22 -14.29 -3.53
CA GLY A 60 8.93 -15.71 -3.76
C GLY A 60 7.65 -16.17 -3.03
N ASN A 61 7.19 -17.37 -3.39
CA ASN A 61 6.00 -17.97 -2.78
C ASN A 61 6.22 -18.30 -1.30
N SER A 62 5.15 -18.28 -0.54
CA SER A 62 5.11 -18.67 0.89
C SER A 62 4.16 -19.85 1.06
N ALA A 63 4.51 -20.80 1.92
CA ALA A 63 3.69 -21.96 2.18
C ALA A 63 2.43 -21.64 3.01
N ASN A 64 2.49 -20.57 3.81
CA ASN A 64 1.40 -20.12 4.66
C ASN A 64 1.55 -18.64 5.02
N ASP A 65 0.57 -18.11 5.77
CA ASP A 65 0.52 -16.69 6.15
C ASP A 65 1.63 -16.30 7.13
N PHE A 66 2.07 -17.20 7.99
CA PHE A 66 3.18 -16.94 8.91
C PHE A 66 4.49 -16.76 8.15
N GLU A 67 4.81 -17.65 7.22
CA GLU A 67 6.00 -17.51 6.38
C GLU A 67 5.93 -16.21 5.54
N ARG A 68 4.74 -15.87 5.03
CA ARG A 68 4.55 -14.64 4.28
C ARG A 68 4.80 -13.40 5.15
N LEU A 69 4.34 -13.41 6.40
CA LEU A 69 4.59 -12.32 7.34
C LEU A 69 6.08 -12.20 7.69
N GLU A 70 6.78 -13.32 7.91
CA GLU A 70 8.23 -13.26 8.18
C GLU A 70 9.01 -12.73 6.97
N LYS A 71 8.64 -13.12 5.74
CA LYS A 71 9.21 -12.55 4.52
C LYS A 71 8.91 -11.05 4.39
N GLN A 72 7.71 -10.61 4.79
CA GLN A 72 7.32 -9.19 4.77
C GLN A 72 8.18 -8.38 5.74
N LYS A 73 8.36 -8.85 6.97
CA LYS A 73 9.23 -8.23 8.00
C LYS A 73 10.68 -8.14 7.50
N GLN A 74 11.18 -9.26 6.95
CA GLN A 74 12.55 -9.32 6.47
C GLN A 74 12.76 -8.36 5.29
N PHE A 75 11.83 -8.32 4.32
CA PHE A 75 11.90 -7.40 3.19
C PHE A 75 11.88 -5.93 3.63
N SER A 76 11.03 -5.59 4.61
CA SER A 76 11.01 -4.23 5.17
C SER A 76 12.36 -3.84 5.78
N ALA A 77 12.99 -4.76 6.52
CA ALA A 77 14.27 -4.52 7.17
C ALA A 77 15.46 -4.50 6.19
N ASP A 78 15.44 -5.36 5.15
CA ASP A 78 16.55 -5.46 4.19
C ASP A 78 16.66 -4.25 3.26
N TYR A 79 15.53 -3.58 3.01
CA TYR A 79 15.44 -2.46 2.06
C TYR A 79 15.02 -1.13 2.69
N ASP A 80 14.94 -1.06 4.02
CA ASP A 80 14.49 0.14 4.77
C ASP A 80 13.18 0.73 4.25
N VAL A 81 12.19 -0.15 3.96
CA VAL A 81 10.89 0.23 3.40
C VAL A 81 9.72 -0.21 4.28
N ILE A 82 8.59 0.45 4.10
CA ILE A 82 7.32 0.05 4.69
C ILE A 82 6.54 -0.78 3.67
N VAL A 83 6.07 -1.95 4.07
CA VAL A 83 5.25 -2.81 3.21
C VAL A 83 3.83 -2.88 3.77
N VAL A 84 2.89 -2.42 2.99
CA VAL A 84 1.44 -2.53 3.21
C VAL A 84 0.92 -3.71 2.39
N LEU A 85 0.90 -4.89 2.96
CA LEU A 85 0.41 -6.10 2.28
C LEU A 85 -1.12 -6.15 2.34
N LYS A 86 -1.75 -5.81 1.21
CA LYS A 86 -3.21 -5.74 1.08
C LYS A 86 -3.87 -7.11 1.28
N GLY A 87 -4.95 -7.16 2.05
CA GLY A 87 -5.74 -8.37 2.32
C GLY A 87 -6.91 -8.09 3.23
N ALA A 88 -7.67 -9.12 3.61
CA ALA A 88 -8.79 -9.00 4.55
C ALA A 88 -8.35 -8.37 5.89
N HIS A 89 -7.15 -8.71 6.33
CA HIS A 89 -6.46 -8.06 7.44
C HIS A 89 -5.13 -7.54 6.93
N THR A 90 -5.16 -6.36 6.27
CA THR A 90 -3.94 -5.73 5.74
C THR A 90 -2.88 -5.65 6.82
N SER A 91 -1.71 -6.23 6.56
CA SER A 91 -0.55 -6.14 7.45
C SER A 91 0.40 -5.04 6.99
N ILE A 92 0.95 -4.29 7.93
CA ILE A 92 1.93 -3.23 7.69
C ILE A 92 3.19 -3.60 8.45
N THR A 93 4.33 -3.64 7.77
CA THR A 93 5.64 -3.88 8.40
C THR A 93 6.56 -2.71 8.15
N ALA A 94 7.42 -2.42 9.12
CA ALA A 94 8.41 -1.36 9.07
C ALA A 94 9.84 -1.91 9.16
N PRO A 95 10.88 -1.10 8.87
CA PRO A 95 12.29 -1.52 8.92
C PRO A 95 12.74 -2.11 10.26
N ASP A 96 12.19 -1.65 11.37
CA ASP A 96 12.44 -2.16 12.71
C ASP A 96 11.74 -3.51 13.00
N LYS A 97 11.12 -4.11 12.00
CA LYS A 97 10.33 -5.34 12.06
C LYS A 97 9.04 -5.22 12.88
N SER A 98 8.61 -4.02 13.26
CA SER A 98 7.28 -3.82 13.84
C SER A 98 6.19 -4.22 12.86
N VAL A 99 5.06 -4.73 13.39
CA VAL A 99 3.93 -5.23 12.59
C VAL A 99 2.64 -4.65 13.12
N PHE A 100 1.82 -4.15 12.20
CA PHE A 100 0.47 -3.65 12.49
C PHE A 100 -0.54 -4.38 11.62
N PHE A 101 -1.70 -4.72 12.18
CA PHE A 101 -2.81 -5.33 11.46
C PHE A 101 -4.00 -4.39 11.44
N ASN A 102 -4.55 -4.17 10.26
CA ASN A 102 -5.74 -3.34 10.09
C ASN A 102 -7.01 -4.13 10.43
N SER A 103 -7.94 -3.47 11.14
CA SER A 103 -9.23 -4.03 11.56
C SER A 103 -10.45 -3.45 10.83
N THR A 104 -10.24 -2.50 9.89
CA THR A 104 -11.32 -1.87 9.11
C THR A 104 -11.37 -2.44 7.69
N GLY A 105 -12.48 -2.23 7.01
CA GLY A 105 -12.71 -2.70 5.65
C GLY A 105 -13.61 -3.93 5.59
N ASN A 106 -14.10 -4.20 4.40
CA ASN A 106 -15.03 -5.30 4.12
C ASN A 106 -14.78 -5.90 2.73
N PRO A 107 -15.35 -7.10 2.43
CA PRO A 107 -15.14 -7.77 1.15
C PRO A 107 -15.56 -6.98 -0.09
N GLY A 108 -16.53 -6.04 0.03
CA GLY A 108 -16.96 -5.18 -1.07
C GLY A 108 -15.85 -4.25 -1.59
N MET A 109 -14.81 -4.02 -0.79
CA MET A 109 -13.64 -3.24 -1.22
C MET A 109 -12.74 -3.98 -2.24
N GLY A 110 -13.02 -5.23 -2.55
CA GLY A 110 -12.39 -5.99 -3.63
C GLY A 110 -12.80 -5.54 -5.03
N THR A 111 -13.11 -4.27 -5.22
CA THR A 111 -13.48 -3.63 -6.49
C THR A 111 -12.30 -2.96 -7.16
N ALA A 112 -12.36 -2.84 -8.51
CA ALA A 112 -11.32 -2.17 -9.28
C ALA A 112 -11.16 -0.70 -8.83
N GLY A 113 -9.91 -0.24 -8.72
CA GLY A 113 -9.58 1.13 -8.29
C GLY A 113 -9.50 1.34 -6.76
N SER A 114 -9.95 0.38 -5.94
CA SER A 114 -9.85 0.51 -4.49
C SER A 114 -8.38 0.64 -4.00
N GLY A 115 -7.45 -0.09 -4.62
CA GLY A 115 -6.02 0.03 -4.35
C GLY A 115 -5.47 1.41 -4.71
N ASP A 116 -5.91 1.99 -5.84
CA ASP A 116 -5.50 3.32 -6.26
C ASP A 116 -5.96 4.39 -5.25
N VAL A 117 -7.18 4.23 -4.71
CA VAL A 117 -7.68 5.11 -3.62
C VAL A 117 -6.77 5.00 -2.39
N LEU A 118 -6.42 3.78 -1.96
CA LEU A 118 -5.51 3.58 -0.82
C LEU A 118 -4.16 4.27 -1.05
N THR A 119 -3.56 4.06 -2.22
CA THR A 119 -2.29 4.68 -2.60
C THR A 119 -2.38 6.19 -2.58
N GLY A 120 -3.49 6.77 -3.08
CA GLY A 120 -3.76 8.21 -3.03
C GLY A 120 -3.89 8.74 -1.60
N VAL A 121 -4.60 8.04 -0.73
CA VAL A 121 -4.75 8.44 0.70
C VAL A 121 -3.40 8.43 1.42
N ILE A 122 -2.61 7.35 1.27
CA ILE A 122 -1.28 7.26 1.88
C ILE A 122 -0.38 8.37 1.36
N THR A 123 -0.36 8.60 0.04
CA THR A 123 0.45 9.66 -0.57
C THR A 123 0.07 11.04 -0.05
N ALA A 124 -1.23 11.31 0.09
CA ALA A 124 -1.71 12.58 0.63
C ALA A 124 -1.25 12.80 2.09
N LEU A 125 -1.27 11.76 2.93
CA LEU A 125 -0.79 11.85 4.31
C LEU A 125 0.73 12.12 4.37
N VAL A 126 1.53 11.42 3.56
CA VAL A 126 2.98 11.71 3.43
C VAL A 126 3.20 13.16 3.00
N ALA A 127 2.47 13.64 1.98
CA ALA A 127 2.57 15.01 1.49
C ALA A 127 2.16 16.07 2.53
N ASN A 128 1.31 15.70 3.49
CA ASN A 128 0.91 16.53 4.63
C ASN A 128 1.86 16.42 5.84
N GLY A 129 3.00 15.75 5.71
CA GLY A 129 4.06 15.71 6.72
C GLY A 129 3.97 14.59 7.76
N TYR A 130 3.06 13.62 7.59
CA TYR A 130 3.09 12.42 8.40
C TYR A 130 4.33 11.58 8.08
N SER A 131 4.91 10.95 9.07
CA SER A 131 5.95 9.96 8.80
C SER A 131 5.40 8.80 7.96
N SER A 132 6.27 8.11 7.24
CA SER A 132 5.85 7.03 6.33
C SER A 132 5.06 5.93 7.03
N ILE A 133 5.46 5.57 8.27
CA ILE A 133 4.74 4.55 9.03
C ILE A 133 3.37 5.05 9.52
N GLU A 134 3.27 6.29 9.99
CA GLU A 134 2.00 6.90 10.38
C GLU A 134 1.07 7.02 9.17
N ALA A 135 1.58 7.48 8.03
CA ALA A 135 0.81 7.59 6.79
C ALA A 135 0.28 6.23 6.33
N ALA A 136 1.08 5.16 6.44
CA ALA A 136 0.66 3.81 6.11
C ALA A 136 -0.45 3.32 7.06
N ILE A 137 -0.26 3.45 8.38
CA ILE A 137 -1.23 2.99 9.39
C ILE A 137 -2.54 3.77 9.27
N ILE A 138 -2.48 5.10 9.30
CA ILE A 138 -3.66 5.96 9.22
C ILE A 138 -4.36 5.78 7.88
N GLY A 139 -3.60 5.77 6.78
CA GLY A 139 -4.14 5.63 5.43
C GLY A 139 -4.90 4.33 5.23
N VAL A 140 -4.33 3.20 5.66
CA VAL A 140 -5.00 1.89 5.59
C VAL A 140 -6.26 1.87 6.45
N TYR A 141 -6.19 2.39 7.67
CA TYR A 141 -7.33 2.43 8.58
C TYR A 141 -8.47 3.30 8.02
N MET A 142 -8.16 4.52 7.57
CA MET A 142 -9.14 5.47 7.03
C MET A 142 -9.78 4.99 5.73
N HIS A 143 -8.97 4.38 4.85
CA HIS A 143 -9.46 3.75 3.62
C HIS A 143 -10.44 2.61 3.93
N GLY A 144 -10.10 1.73 4.89
CA GLY A 144 -10.97 0.64 5.32
C GLY A 144 -12.26 1.17 5.95
N LEU A 145 -12.17 2.17 6.84
CA LEU A 145 -13.32 2.80 7.48
C LEU A 145 -14.25 3.49 6.46
N ALA A 146 -13.68 4.17 5.46
CA ALA A 146 -14.46 4.75 4.36
C ALA A 146 -15.18 3.66 3.55
N GLY A 147 -14.52 2.52 3.30
CA GLY A 147 -15.14 1.34 2.68
C GLY A 147 -16.29 0.77 3.51
N ASP A 148 -16.16 0.73 4.84
CA ASP A 148 -17.23 0.28 5.73
C ASP A 148 -18.43 1.24 5.73
N LEU A 149 -18.17 2.54 5.65
CA LEU A 149 -19.23 3.55 5.50
C LEU A 149 -19.92 3.44 4.13
N ALA A 150 -19.15 3.25 3.07
CA ALA A 150 -19.68 3.09 1.71
C ALA A 150 -20.54 1.81 1.60
N SER A 151 -20.11 0.70 2.20
CA SER A 151 -20.85 -0.56 2.18
C SER A 151 -22.21 -0.48 2.92
N ARG A 152 -22.31 0.34 3.95
CA ARG A 152 -23.60 0.61 4.64
C ARG A 152 -24.58 1.37 3.76
N GLN A 153 -24.10 2.20 2.84
CA GLN A 153 -24.93 3.00 1.94
C GLN A 153 -25.30 2.26 0.64
N LYS A 154 -24.37 1.48 0.08
CA LYS A 154 -24.49 0.87 -1.25
C LYS A 154 -24.61 -0.66 -1.21
N GLY A 155 -24.38 -1.28 -0.06
CA GLY A 155 -24.15 -2.71 0.04
C GLY A 155 -22.76 -3.11 -0.51
N GLN A 156 -22.25 -4.24 -0.06
CA GLN A 156 -20.91 -4.71 -0.48
C GLN A 156 -20.84 -5.06 -1.97
N THR A 157 -21.93 -5.55 -2.56
CA THR A 157 -21.96 -5.98 -3.96
C THR A 157 -22.01 -4.82 -4.95
N GLY A 158 -22.66 -3.71 -4.56
CA GLY A 158 -22.87 -2.55 -5.43
C GLY A 158 -21.81 -1.44 -5.28
N MET A 159 -20.90 -1.59 -4.32
CA MET A 159 -19.91 -0.57 -4.00
C MET A 159 -18.79 -0.53 -5.04
N ILE A 160 -18.38 0.67 -5.43
CA ILE A 160 -17.26 0.94 -6.33
C ILE A 160 -16.26 1.89 -5.67
N ALA A 161 -15.08 2.04 -6.27
CA ALA A 161 -14.00 2.86 -5.68
C ALA A 161 -14.39 4.32 -5.41
N SER A 162 -15.22 4.93 -6.27
CA SER A 162 -15.71 6.30 -6.06
C SER A 162 -16.62 6.44 -4.82
N ASP A 163 -17.31 5.37 -4.42
CA ASP A 163 -18.10 5.39 -3.17
C ASP A 163 -17.18 5.45 -1.94
N ILE A 164 -16.03 4.74 -2.00
CA ILE A 164 -15.00 4.83 -0.96
C ILE A 164 -14.47 6.26 -0.87
N ILE A 165 -14.12 6.88 -2.02
CA ILE A 165 -13.66 8.28 -2.07
C ILE A 165 -14.70 9.21 -1.43
N SER A 166 -15.97 9.06 -1.78
CA SER A 166 -17.05 9.89 -1.27
C SER A 166 -17.25 9.76 0.25
N CYS A 167 -16.85 8.63 0.84
CA CYS A 167 -16.93 8.39 2.28
C CYS A 167 -15.65 8.77 3.06
N LEU A 168 -14.53 9.09 2.39
CA LEU A 168 -13.31 9.52 3.08
C LEU A 168 -13.51 10.72 4.02
N PRO A 169 -14.19 11.82 3.60
CA PRO A 169 -14.44 12.94 4.51
C PRO A 169 -15.17 12.51 5.79
N LEU A 170 -16.16 11.62 5.69
CA LEU A 170 -16.89 11.11 6.84
C LEU A 170 -16.04 10.20 7.73
N ALA A 171 -15.08 9.47 7.15
CA ALA A 171 -14.14 8.66 7.91
C ALA A 171 -13.20 9.55 8.74
N PHE A 172 -12.62 10.59 8.14
CA PHE A 172 -11.75 11.54 8.84
C PHE A 172 -12.52 12.34 9.92
N GLN A 173 -13.74 12.79 9.63
CA GLN A 173 -14.57 13.54 10.57
C GLN A 173 -14.82 12.81 11.89
N LYS A 174 -14.79 11.47 11.92
CA LYS A 174 -14.93 10.70 13.17
C LYS A 174 -13.79 10.92 14.16
N PHE A 175 -12.67 11.48 13.74
CA PHE A 175 -11.50 11.78 14.55
C PHE A 175 -11.30 13.27 14.76
N ASP A 176 -12.11 14.11 14.10
CA ASP A 176 -12.16 15.54 14.40
C ASP A 176 -12.82 15.72 15.78
N LYS A 177 -12.12 16.40 16.69
CA LYS A 177 -12.62 16.72 18.04
C LYS A 177 -13.29 18.07 18.05
#